data_da0980139395bc2f69c2e5d9458af9b9
#
_entry.id   da0980139395bc2f69c2e5d9458af9b9
#
_cell.length_a   1.000
_cell.length_b   1.000
_cell.length_c   1.000
_cell.angle_alpha   90.00
_cell.angle_beta   90.00
_cell.angle_gamma   90.00
#
_symmetry.space_group_name_H-M   'P 1'
#
loop_
_entity.id
_entity.type
_entity.pdbx_description
1 polymer ?
#
loop_
_entity_poly.entity_id
_entity_poly.type
_entity_poly.pdbx_seq_one_letter_code
_entity_poly.pdbx_strand_id
1 'polypeptide(L)'
;ENVIYINKAQTAELYPTLAHEGYPGHLYQNVYYAARNDDPVRYLLDYPGYSEGYATYVEGFSYSMMDAEGYGDIYQQMNMEMYEYNLALCSRVDLGVHYEGWKKKDVRAYLRSFGMNDSQADELFQMIIENPANYLSYYIGYQEFHELLTDYKKNGRE
;
A
#
# COMPACT_ATOMS: atom_id res chain seq x y z
N GLU A 1 15.03 -20.48 -4.07
CA GLU A 1 14.38 -20.13 -5.35
C GLU A 1 13.42 -18.99 -5.12
N ASN A 2 13.48 -17.98 -5.99
CA ASN A 2 12.56 -16.83 -5.94
C ASN A 2 11.34 -17.20 -6.79
N VAL A 3 10.28 -17.67 -6.17
CA VAL A 3 9.07 -18.16 -6.84
C VAL A 3 7.84 -17.47 -6.25
N ILE A 4 6.97 -16.96 -7.10
CA ILE A 4 5.66 -16.44 -6.74
C ILE A 4 4.60 -17.43 -7.18
N TYR A 5 3.75 -17.87 -6.25
CA TYR A 5 2.63 -18.76 -6.54
C TYR A 5 1.35 -17.95 -6.71
N ILE A 6 0.71 -18.07 -7.87
CA ILE A 6 -0.57 -17.41 -8.16
C ILE A 6 -1.70 -18.39 -7.82
N ASN A 7 -2.54 -18.03 -6.86
CA ASN A 7 -3.68 -18.83 -6.43
C ASN A 7 -4.99 -18.14 -6.78
N LYS A 8 -5.67 -18.58 -7.82
CA LYS A 8 -7.03 -18.13 -8.26
C LYS A 8 -7.19 -16.61 -8.34
N ALA A 9 -6.16 -15.91 -8.77
CA ALA A 9 -6.19 -14.46 -8.88
C ALA A 9 -7.27 -13.98 -9.86
N GLN A 10 -7.99 -12.93 -9.47
CA GLN A 10 -8.83 -12.18 -10.41
C GLN A 10 -7.93 -11.32 -11.30
N THR A 11 -8.25 -11.27 -12.58
CA THR A 11 -7.36 -10.67 -13.61
C THR A 11 -7.07 -9.17 -13.39
N ALA A 12 -8.03 -8.41 -12.84
CA ALA A 12 -7.87 -6.97 -12.66
C ALA A 12 -6.86 -6.58 -11.57
N GLU A 13 -6.73 -7.40 -10.53
CA GLU A 13 -5.83 -7.13 -9.38
C GLU A 13 -4.50 -7.88 -9.51
N LEU A 14 -4.38 -8.80 -10.47
CA LEU A 14 -3.22 -9.66 -10.60
C LEU A 14 -1.95 -8.86 -10.92
N TYR A 15 -2.03 -7.94 -11.85
CA TYR A 15 -0.87 -7.18 -12.32
C TYR A 15 -0.28 -6.27 -11.22
N PRO A 16 -1.07 -5.43 -10.52
CA PRO A 16 -0.57 -4.64 -9.39
C PRO A 16 -0.01 -5.50 -8.26
N THR A 17 -0.69 -6.61 -7.91
CA THR A 17 -0.20 -7.54 -6.89
C THR A 17 1.13 -8.19 -7.29
N LEU A 18 1.30 -8.58 -8.55
CA LEU A 18 2.57 -9.13 -9.04
C LEU A 18 3.68 -8.07 -9.04
N ALA A 19 3.36 -6.82 -9.30
CA ALA A 19 4.32 -5.72 -9.18
C ALA A 19 4.74 -5.51 -7.73
N HIS A 20 3.80 -5.57 -6.78
CA HIS A 20 4.04 -5.47 -5.35
C HIS A 20 4.93 -6.62 -4.83
N GLU A 21 4.53 -7.85 -5.05
CA GLU A 21 5.21 -9.02 -4.50
C GLU A 21 6.51 -9.38 -5.26
N GLY A 22 6.52 -9.13 -6.57
CA GLY A 22 7.56 -9.57 -7.48
C GLY A 22 8.55 -8.49 -7.87
N TYR A 23 8.57 -8.23 -9.17
CA TYR A 23 9.41 -7.21 -9.78
C TYR A 23 8.50 -6.11 -10.35
N PRO A 24 8.75 -4.86 -9.95
CA PRO A 24 9.89 -4.33 -9.20
C PRO A 24 9.68 -4.17 -7.67
N GLY A 25 8.69 -4.82 -7.05
CA GLY A 25 8.37 -4.73 -5.63
C GLY A 25 9.28 -5.53 -4.69
N HIS A 26 8.70 -6.28 -3.75
CA HIS A 26 9.42 -6.97 -2.65
C HIS A 26 10.58 -7.84 -3.11
N LEU A 27 10.39 -8.65 -4.16
CA LEU A 27 11.47 -9.52 -4.66
C LEU A 27 12.68 -8.71 -5.11
N TYR A 28 12.44 -7.67 -5.91
CA TYR A 28 13.52 -6.79 -6.38
C TYR A 28 14.18 -6.04 -5.21
N GLN A 29 13.39 -5.45 -4.31
CA GLN A 29 13.88 -4.72 -3.16
C GLN A 29 14.84 -5.58 -2.32
N ASN A 30 14.43 -6.82 -2.01
CA ASN A 30 15.23 -7.75 -1.21
C ASN A 30 16.51 -8.17 -1.92
N VAL A 31 16.46 -8.51 -3.20
CA VAL A 31 17.65 -8.90 -3.98
C VAL A 31 18.60 -7.73 -4.14
N TYR A 32 18.09 -6.54 -4.45
CA TYR A 32 18.89 -5.33 -4.58
C TYR A 32 19.59 -4.97 -3.26
N TYR A 33 18.84 -5.02 -2.16
CA TYR A 33 19.38 -4.76 -0.83
C TYR A 33 20.47 -5.75 -0.46
N ALA A 34 20.20 -7.05 -0.61
CA ALA A 34 21.16 -8.11 -0.30
C ALA A 34 22.46 -8.00 -1.11
N ALA A 35 22.38 -7.54 -2.35
CA ALA A 35 23.56 -7.35 -3.20
C ALA A 35 24.45 -6.14 -2.82
N ARG A 36 23.96 -5.24 -1.97
CA ARG A 36 24.63 -3.98 -1.64
C ARG A 36 24.90 -3.76 -0.17
N ASN A 37 24.36 -4.62 0.68
CA ASN A 37 24.49 -4.46 2.13
C ASN A 37 24.86 -5.79 2.79
N ASP A 38 26.07 -5.85 3.34
CA ASP A 38 26.58 -7.04 4.04
C ASP A 38 26.25 -7.05 5.53
N ASP A 39 25.51 -6.06 6.05
CA ASP A 39 25.16 -5.98 7.46
C ASP A 39 24.04 -6.96 7.81
N PRO A 40 24.33 -8.05 8.54
CA PRO A 40 23.33 -9.05 8.89
C PRO A 40 22.26 -8.53 9.86
N VAL A 41 22.53 -7.46 10.61
CA VAL A 41 21.60 -6.88 11.57
C VAL A 41 20.31 -6.44 10.89
N ARG A 42 20.41 -5.94 9.67
CA ARG A 42 19.27 -5.47 8.89
C ARG A 42 18.24 -6.57 8.58
N TYR A 43 18.68 -7.81 8.46
CA TYR A 43 17.77 -8.96 8.24
C TYR A 43 17.06 -9.42 9.51
N LEU A 44 17.51 -8.95 10.69
CA LEU A 44 16.90 -9.23 11.96
C LEU A 44 15.89 -8.15 12.39
N LEU A 45 15.90 -7.02 11.70
CA LEU A 45 15.04 -5.87 12.00
C LEU A 45 13.96 -5.78 10.94
N ASP A 46 12.71 -5.75 11.38
CA ASP A 46 11.58 -5.49 10.53
C ASP A 46 11.30 -3.97 10.45
N TYR A 47 11.20 -3.46 9.22
CA TYR A 47 10.87 -2.06 8.93
C TYR A 47 9.70 -2.01 7.94
N PRO A 48 8.47 -2.29 8.40
CA PRO A 48 7.31 -2.41 7.50
C PRO A 48 7.07 -1.14 6.66
N GLY A 49 7.28 0.06 7.22
CA GLY A 49 7.18 1.31 6.46
C GLY A 49 8.14 1.41 5.28
N TYR A 50 9.33 0.77 5.38
CA TYR A 50 10.27 0.69 4.27
C TYR A 50 9.92 -0.42 3.28
N SER A 51 9.61 -1.62 3.74
CA SER A 51 9.32 -2.76 2.87
C SER A 51 7.97 -2.60 2.18
N GLU A 52 6.92 -2.40 2.94
CA GLU A 52 5.57 -2.23 2.44
C GLU A 52 5.37 -0.91 1.70
N GLY A 53 5.95 0.17 2.22
CA GLY A 53 5.88 1.48 1.58
C GLY A 53 6.48 1.50 0.18
N TYR A 54 7.63 0.84 -0.01
CA TYR A 54 8.22 0.69 -1.35
C TYR A 54 7.35 -0.17 -2.28
N ALA A 55 6.91 -1.33 -1.81
CA ALA A 55 6.08 -2.22 -2.62
C ALA A 55 4.73 -1.58 -2.97
N THR A 56 4.12 -0.84 -2.04
CA THR A 56 2.92 -0.04 -2.26
C THR A 56 3.14 1.07 -3.28
N TYR A 57 4.27 1.77 -3.22
CA TYR A 57 4.64 2.76 -4.22
C TYR A 57 4.76 2.15 -5.62
N VAL A 58 5.40 1.00 -5.72
CA VAL A 58 5.54 0.25 -6.99
C VAL A 58 4.19 -0.24 -7.50
N GLU A 59 3.33 -0.74 -6.61
CA GLU A 59 1.97 -1.17 -6.95
C GLU A 59 1.17 0.00 -7.51
N GLY A 60 1.15 1.16 -6.83
CA GLY A 60 0.50 2.38 -7.32
C GLY A 60 1.02 2.81 -8.68
N PHE A 61 2.34 2.81 -8.88
CA PHE A 61 2.95 3.12 -10.16
C PHE A 61 2.58 2.12 -11.27
N SER A 62 2.38 0.85 -10.93
CA SER A 62 2.05 -0.20 -11.89
C SER A 62 0.70 0.02 -12.58
N TYR A 63 -0.24 0.70 -11.94
CA TYR A 63 -1.51 1.07 -12.57
C TYR A 63 -1.30 1.94 -13.81
N SER A 64 -0.30 2.82 -13.83
CA SER A 64 0.03 3.63 -14.99
C SER A 64 0.61 2.84 -16.17
N MET A 65 1.04 1.60 -15.91
CA MET A 65 1.61 0.69 -16.92
C MET A 65 0.62 -0.36 -17.40
N MET A 66 -0.57 -0.43 -16.82
CA MET A 66 -1.60 -1.36 -17.26
C MET A 66 -2.14 -0.93 -18.61
N ASP A 67 -1.94 -1.75 -19.63
CA ASP A 67 -2.62 -1.61 -20.90
C ASP A 67 -4.04 -2.17 -20.77
N ALA A 68 -4.95 -1.33 -20.28
CA ALA A 68 -6.35 -1.68 -20.13
C ALA A 68 -7.05 -1.46 -21.50
N GLU A 69 -7.09 -2.48 -22.34
CA GLU A 69 -7.83 -2.46 -23.60
C GLU A 69 -9.26 -1.90 -23.40
N GLY A 70 -9.51 -0.72 -23.93
CA GLY A 70 -10.82 -0.08 -23.96
C GLY A 70 -11.13 0.90 -22.82
N TYR A 71 -10.33 1.01 -21.77
CA TYR A 71 -10.60 1.93 -20.65
C TYR A 71 -9.69 3.18 -20.64
N GLY A 72 -8.51 3.12 -21.27
CA GLY A 72 -7.58 4.25 -21.38
C GLY A 72 -7.02 4.78 -20.04
N ASP A 73 -6.35 5.92 -20.11
CA ASP A 73 -5.63 6.54 -18.98
C ASP A 73 -6.54 6.87 -17.78
N ILE A 74 -7.81 7.21 -18.05
CA ILE A 74 -8.78 7.58 -17.00
C ILE A 74 -9.04 6.39 -16.06
N TYR A 75 -9.16 5.18 -16.59
CA TYR A 75 -9.40 3.98 -15.78
C TYR A 75 -8.18 3.66 -14.89
N GLN A 76 -6.99 3.79 -15.44
CA GLN A 76 -5.74 3.60 -14.71
C GLN A 76 -5.61 4.62 -13.57
N GLN A 77 -5.85 5.89 -13.87
CA GLN A 77 -5.83 6.96 -12.87
C GLN A 77 -6.88 6.74 -11.76
N MET A 78 -8.10 6.37 -12.13
CA MET A 78 -9.15 6.06 -11.14
C MET A 78 -8.76 4.92 -10.19
N ASN A 79 -8.16 3.85 -10.71
CA ASN A 79 -7.73 2.73 -9.86
C ASN A 79 -6.61 3.15 -8.91
N MET A 80 -5.64 3.92 -9.38
CA MET A 80 -4.55 4.45 -8.55
C MET A 80 -5.11 5.37 -7.44
N GLU A 81 -5.97 6.32 -7.79
CA GLU A 81 -6.57 7.24 -6.82
C GLU A 81 -7.46 6.50 -5.79
N MET A 82 -8.20 5.47 -6.23
CA MET A 82 -9.01 4.63 -5.34
C MET A 82 -8.14 3.82 -4.38
N TYR A 83 -7.03 3.31 -4.85
CA TYR A 83 -6.04 2.60 -4.04
C TYR A 83 -5.48 3.50 -2.93
N GLU A 84 -4.99 4.68 -3.30
CA GLU A 84 -4.48 5.67 -2.33
C GLU A 84 -5.56 6.11 -1.34
N TYR A 85 -6.76 6.37 -1.83
CA TYR A 85 -7.90 6.73 -1.00
C TYR A 85 -8.21 5.66 0.06
N ASN A 86 -8.22 4.39 -0.32
CA ASN A 86 -8.47 3.29 0.61
C ASN A 86 -7.38 3.17 1.68
N LEU A 87 -6.11 3.31 1.30
CA LEU A 87 -4.99 3.31 2.24
C LEU A 87 -5.08 4.48 3.23
N ALA A 88 -5.38 5.68 2.74
CA ALA A 88 -5.55 6.88 3.57
C ALA A 88 -6.71 6.71 4.56
N LEU A 89 -7.85 6.18 4.08
CA LEU A 89 -9.04 5.94 4.91
C LEU A 89 -8.78 4.93 6.02
N CYS A 90 -8.17 3.80 5.69
CA CYS A 90 -7.78 2.78 6.66
C CYS A 90 -6.79 3.32 7.69
N SER A 91 -5.77 4.05 7.24
CA SER A 91 -4.78 4.70 8.11
C SER A 91 -5.41 5.74 9.04
N ARG A 92 -6.39 6.51 8.53
CA ARG A 92 -7.12 7.48 9.37
C ARG A 92 -7.96 6.79 10.45
N VAL A 93 -8.59 5.68 10.12
CA VAL A 93 -9.36 4.90 11.11
C VAL A 93 -8.42 4.25 12.13
N ASP A 94 -7.27 3.75 11.73
CA ASP A 94 -6.25 3.18 12.62
C ASP A 94 -5.79 4.20 13.65
N LEU A 95 -5.43 5.40 13.24
CA LEU A 95 -5.11 6.52 14.14
C LEU A 95 -6.29 6.87 15.06
N GLY A 96 -7.51 6.91 14.52
CA GLY A 96 -8.71 7.13 15.31
C GLY A 96 -8.87 6.12 16.43
N VAL A 97 -8.70 4.84 16.12
CA VAL A 97 -8.87 3.75 17.09
C VAL A 97 -7.73 3.72 18.11
N HIS A 98 -6.47 3.72 17.66
CA HIS A 98 -5.35 3.43 18.53
C HIS A 98 -4.77 4.68 19.22
N TYR A 99 -4.86 5.84 18.60
CA TYR A 99 -4.33 7.07 19.15
C TYR A 99 -5.43 7.98 19.77
N GLU A 100 -6.58 8.13 19.06
CA GLU A 100 -7.67 9.01 19.54
C GLU A 100 -8.70 8.27 20.42
N GLY A 101 -8.61 6.94 20.50
CA GLY A 101 -9.48 6.12 21.35
C GLY A 101 -10.89 5.91 20.79
N TRP A 102 -11.09 6.00 19.50
CA TRP A 102 -12.36 5.75 18.84
C TRP A 102 -12.88 4.33 19.16
N LYS A 103 -14.18 4.28 19.41
CA LYS A 103 -14.91 3.03 19.56
C LYS A 103 -15.62 2.69 18.27
N LYS A 104 -16.11 1.49 18.16
CA LYS A 104 -16.86 1.01 17.00
C LYS A 104 -17.92 2.00 16.50
N LYS A 105 -18.68 2.64 17.41
CA LYS A 105 -19.68 3.66 17.07
C LYS A 105 -19.09 4.90 16.39
N ASP A 106 -17.89 5.29 16.77
CA ASP A 106 -17.21 6.49 16.24
C ASP A 106 -16.69 6.17 14.83
N VAL A 107 -16.15 4.96 14.61
CA VAL A 107 -15.74 4.46 13.30
C VAL A 107 -16.95 4.37 12.36
N ARG A 108 -18.09 3.82 12.81
CA ARG A 108 -19.34 3.82 12.02
C ARG A 108 -19.76 5.23 11.63
N ALA A 109 -19.75 6.16 12.58
CA ALA A 109 -20.15 7.56 12.33
C ALA A 109 -19.22 8.22 11.29
N TYR A 110 -17.92 8.00 11.42
CA TYR A 110 -16.92 8.52 10.49
C TYR A 110 -17.11 7.93 9.07
N LEU A 111 -17.18 6.61 8.95
CA LEU A 111 -17.25 5.92 7.67
C LEU A 111 -18.58 6.11 6.92
N ARG A 112 -19.65 6.39 7.63
CA ARG A 112 -20.92 6.81 6.99
C ARG A 112 -20.79 8.07 6.16
N SER A 113 -19.94 9.02 6.54
CA SER A 113 -19.69 10.23 5.75
C SER A 113 -19.02 9.94 4.40
N PHE A 114 -18.46 8.74 4.25
CA PHE A 114 -17.86 8.23 3.01
C PHE A 114 -18.77 7.21 2.29
N GLY A 115 -20.02 7.07 2.72
CA GLY A 115 -21.01 6.19 2.09
C GLY A 115 -20.92 4.72 2.51
N MET A 116 -20.08 4.37 3.47
CA MET A 116 -19.96 2.99 3.98
C MET A 116 -21.11 2.66 4.94
N ASN A 117 -21.60 1.42 4.85
CA ASN A 117 -22.59 0.90 5.79
C ASN A 117 -21.95 0.37 7.08
N ASP A 118 -22.79 0.06 8.08
CA ASP A 118 -22.32 -0.37 9.41
C ASP A 118 -21.57 -1.72 9.37
N SER A 119 -21.93 -2.63 8.45
CA SER A 119 -21.20 -3.91 8.31
C SER A 119 -19.77 -3.70 7.85
N GLN A 120 -19.59 -2.89 6.81
CA GLN A 120 -18.27 -2.53 6.29
C GLN A 120 -17.42 -1.81 7.35
N ALA A 121 -18.04 -0.90 8.11
CA ALA A 121 -17.37 -0.20 9.20
C ALA A 121 -16.96 -1.14 10.34
N ASP A 122 -17.78 -2.14 10.65
CA ASP A 122 -17.48 -3.15 11.68
C ASP A 122 -16.35 -4.07 11.26
N GLU A 123 -16.33 -4.49 10.00
CA GLU A 123 -15.27 -5.32 9.43
C GLU A 123 -13.93 -4.58 9.46
N LEU A 124 -13.90 -3.32 9.02
CA LEU A 124 -12.69 -2.51 9.08
C LEU A 124 -12.24 -2.28 10.52
N PHE A 125 -13.16 -1.96 11.44
CA PHE A 125 -12.83 -1.81 12.86
C PHE A 125 -12.18 -3.04 13.45
N GLN A 126 -12.72 -4.23 13.15
CA GLN A 126 -12.17 -5.50 13.61
C GLN A 126 -10.76 -5.75 13.04
N MET A 127 -10.59 -5.55 11.74
CA MET A 127 -9.30 -5.71 11.07
C MET A 127 -8.22 -4.81 11.66
N ILE A 128 -8.57 -3.56 11.96
CA ILE A 128 -7.65 -2.58 12.56
C ILE A 128 -7.27 -2.96 13.99
N ILE A 129 -8.21 -3.46 14.81
CA ILE A 129 -7.90 -3.95 16.15
C ILE A 129 -6.94 -5.15 16.12
N GLU A 130 -7.13 -6.05 15.16
CA GLU A 130 -6.31 -7.25 15.03
C GLU A 130 -4.89 -6.93 14.54
N ASN A 131 -4.73 -5.86 13.77
CA ASN A 131 -3.47 -5.48 13.14
C ASN A 131 -3.17 -3.98 13.32
N PRO A 132 -2.77 -3.53 14.53
CA PRO A 132 -2.47 -2.13 14.80
C PRO A 132 -1.32 -1.59 13.93
N ALA A 133 -1.50 -0.39 13.40
CA ALA A 133 -0.54 0.34 12.56
C ALA A 133 -0.19 -0.35 11.22
N ASN A 134 -0.88 -1.42 10.85
CA ASN A 134 -0.61 -2.13 9.60
C ASN A 134 -0.75 -1.19 8.39
N TYR A 135 -1.91 -0.55 8.24
CA TYR A 135 -2.16 0.36 7.11
C TYR A 135 -1.31 1.64 7.14
N LEU A 136 -0.87 2.07 8.32
CA LEU A 136 0.07 3.18 8.45
C LEU A 136 1.42 2.85 7.80
N SER A 137 1.89 1.61 7.94
CA SER A 137 3.13 1.16 7.29
C SER A 137 3.04 1.26 5.77
N TYR A 138 1.93 0.85 5.19
CA TYR A 138 1.67 0.94 3.75
C TYR A 138 1.55 2.39 3.28
N TYR A 139 0.64 3.15 3.90
CA TYR A 139 0.29 4.49 3.43
C TYR A 139 1.40 5.52 3.69
N ILE A 140 1.90 5.60 4.91
CA ILE A 140 2.98 6.56 5.23
C ILE A 140 4.26 6.19 4.48
N GLY A 141 4.61 4.91 4.44
CA GLY A 141 5.75 4.43 3.66
C GLY A 141 5.62 4.79 2.17
N TYR A 142 4.43 4.59 1.59
CA TYR A 142 4.13 5.02 0.21
C TYR A 142 4.38 6.52 0.01
N GLN A 143 3.87 7.37 0.91
CA GLN A 143 4.03 8.82 0.83
C GLN A 143 5.51 9.23 0.88
N GLU A 144 6.30 8.64 1.75
CA GLU A 144 7.73 8.88 1.86
C GLU A 144 8.48 8.54 0.55
N PHE A 145 8.16 7.41 -0.09
CA PHE A 145 8.74 7.07 -1.39
C PHE A 145 8.30 8.01 -2.51
N HIS A 146 7.04 8.43 -2.50
CA HIS A 146 6.51 9.39 -3.46
C HIS A 146 7.19 10.77 -3.32
N GLU A 147 7.38 11.24 -2.09
CA GLU A 147 8.10 12.49 -1.80
C GLU A 147 9.56 12.40 -2.23
N LEU A 148 10.23 11.27 -1.93
CA LEU A 148 11.62 11.02 -2.33
C LEU A 148 11.81 11.13 -3.85
N LEU A 149 10.90 10.53 -4.63
CA LEU A 149 10.94 10.64 -6.09
C LEU A 149 10.69 12.08 -6.57
N THR A 150 9.74 12.75 -5.94
CA THR A 150 9.41 14.15 -6.27
C THR A 150 10.61 15.06 -6.04
N ASP A 151 11.30 14.90 -4.94
CA ASP A 151 12.50 15.67 -4.61
C ASP A 151 13.70 15.31 -5.51
N TYR A 152 13.82 14.03 -5.88
CA TYR A 152 14.83 13.58 -6.83
C TYR A 152 14.66 14.27 -8.19
N LYS A 153 13.42 14.31 -8.71
CA LYS A 153 13.10 14.98 -9.97
C LYS A 153 13.28 16.50 -9.90
N LYS A 154 12.88 17.14 -8.80
CA LYS A 154 13.08 18.60 -8.60
C LYS A 154 14.55 19.01 -8.63
N ASN A 155 15.45 18.13 -8.16
CA ASN A 155 16.89 18.36 -8.13
C ASN A 155 17.60 18.05 -9.47
N GLY A 156 16.85 17.88 -10.56
CA GLY A 156 17.38 17.69 -11.91
C GLY A 156 18.16 16.37 -12.11
N ARG A 157 17.86 15.38 -11.32
CA ARG A 157 18.38 14.02 -11.47
C ARG A 157 17.33 13.20 -12.23
N GLU A 158 17.67 12.75 -13.42
CA GLU A 158 16.86 11.84 -14.25
C GLU A 158 17.22 10.38 -14.00
#